data_715b0398bd13f182bdf3fafa609008d9
#
_entry.id   715b0398bd13f182bdf3fafa609008d9
#
_cell.length_a   1.000
_cell.length_b   1.000
_cell.length_c   1.000
_cell.angle_alpha   90.00
_cell.angle_beta   90.00
_cell.angle_gamma   90.00
#
_symmetry.space_group_name_H-M   'P 1'
#
loop_
_entity.id
_entity.type
_entity.pdbx_description
1 polymer ?
#
loop_
_entity_poly.entity_id
_entity_poly.type
_entity_poly.pdbx_seq_one_letter_code
_entity_poly.pdbx_strand_id
1 'polypeptide(L)'
;KNKYDLIIGNPPYGDHRGYYKGLGEEPHISKYEDYFVKRSLDVLKDGGILAMVLPSAWLNRQKKLNGVEITNAFRLPSGVFAGTKIGTDIIILKKDTRKQAQDISEYFTRNKDRVLGEIKERSNQFGRMETYVYGNLDDALLQIEKIRSQKNTERIGNLFEDLFAD
;
A
#
# COMPACT_ATOMS: atom_id res chain seq x y z
N LYS A 1 -11.34 11.39 -17.98
CA LYS A 1 -12.48 10.47 -17.82
C LYS A 1 -12.06 9.21 -17.10
N ASN A 2 -12.83 8.80 -16.12
CA ASN A 2 -12.61 7.58 -15.33
C ASN A 2 -12.86 6.36 -16.22
N LYS A 3 -11.84 5.54 -16.47
CA LYS A 3 -11.89 4.47 -17.48
C LYS A 3 -11.72 3.06 -16.93
N TYR A 4 -11.05 2.91 -15.77
CA TYR A 4 -10.58 1.62 -15.32
C TYR A 4 -11.25 1.19 -14.02
N ASP A 5 -11.53 -0.11 -13.91
CA ASP A 5 -12.06 -0.74 -12.70
C ASP A 5 -10.95 -1.22 -11.78
N LEU A 6 -9.79 -1.56 -12.35
CA LEU A 6 -8.62 -2.07 -11.64
C LEU A 6 -7.35 -1.52 -12.25
N ILE A 7 -6.47 -1.03 -11.41
CA ILE A 7 -5.10 -0.63 -11.78
C ILE A 7 -4.14 -1.37 -10.86
N ILE A 8 -3.18 -2.05 -11.44
CA ILE A 8 -2.10 -2.75 -10.74
C ILE A 8 -0.77 -2.22 -11.26
N GLY A 9 0.15 -1.91 -10.37
CA GLY A 9 1.43 -1.39 -10.79
C GLY A 9 2.53 -1.48 -9.74
N ASN A 10 3.74 -1.33 -10.24
CA ASN A 10 4.96 -1.13 -9.46
C ASN A 10 5.69 0.09 -10.05
N PRO A 11 5.31 1.30 -9.65
CA PRO A 11 5.88 2.52 -10.22
C PRO A 11 7.34 2.71 -9.81
N PRO A 12 8.10 3.53 -10.54
CA PRO A 12 9.40 3.97 -10.08
C PRO A 12 9.28 4.81 -8.80
N TYR A 13 10.35 4.84 -7.99
CA TYR A 13 10.41 5.55 -6.73
C TYR A 13 11.39 6.73 -6.78
N GLY A 14 11.19 7.67 -5.89
CA GLY A 14 12.09 8.78 -5.66
C GLY A 14 11.72 10.07 -6.37
N ASP A 15 12.64 11.01 -6.37
CA ASP A 15 12.41 12.33 -6.92
C ASP A 15 12.47 12.33 -8.46
N HIS A 16 11.44 12.85 -9.11
CA HIS A 16 11.51 13.05 -10.55
C HIS A 16 12.19 14.38 -10.88
N ARG A 17 13.13 14.33 -11.81
CA ARG A 17 13.92 15.49 -12.22
C ARG A 17 13.32 16.23 -13.42
N GLY A 18 12.00 16.34 -13.47
CA GLY A 18 11.33 17.09 -14.51
C GLY A 18 11.16 16.35 -15.85
N TYR A 19 11.35 15.04 -15.89
CA TYR A 19 11.13 14.24 -17.10
C TYR A 19 9.66 14.19 -17.55
N TYR A 20 8.74 14.52 -16.65
CA TYR A 20 7.29 14.53 -16.91
C TYR A 20 6.72 15.94 -17.09
N LYS A 21 7.52 16.90 -17.50
CA LYS A 21 7.06 18.28 -17.72
C LYS A 21 5.87 18.40 -18.68
N GLY A 22 5.66 17.44 -19.56
CA GLY A 22 4.55 17.41 -20.50
C GLY A 22 3.26 16.75 -19.98
N LEU A 23 3.31 16.12 -18.80
CA LEU A 23 2.15 15.51 -18.15
C LEU A 23 1.58 16.40 -17.04
N GLY A 24 2.11 17.59 -16.92
CA GLY A 24 2.12 18.40 -15.74
C GLY A 24 1.00 19.38 -15.56
N GLU A 25 -0.21 18.95 -15.26
CA GLU A 25 -1.16 19.79 -14.52
C GLU A 25 -0.81 19.87 -13.03
N GLU A 26 0.22 19.15 -12.58
CA GLU A 26 0.59 19.03 -11.18
C GLU A 26 2.07 19.32 -10.91
N PRO A 27 2.47 20.58 -11.01
CA PRO A 27 3.87 20.97 -10.84
C PRO A 27 4.42 20.75 -9.43
N HIS A 28 3.58 20.40 -8.47
CA HIS A 28 3.96 20.25 -7.05
C HIS A 28 4.26 18.83 -6.62
N ILE A 29 4.04 17.82 -7.46
CA ILE A 29 4.35 16.43 -7.14
C ILE A 29 5.82 16.15 -7.49
N SER A 30 6.65 15.99 -6.45
CA SER A 30 8.09 15.80 -6.64
C SER A 30 8.52 14.33 -6.71
N LYS A 31 7.70 13.41 -6.22
CA LYS A 31 8.03 11.98 -6.17
C LYS A 31 7.24 11.19 -7.20
N TYR A 32 7.92 10.25 -7.86
CA TYR A 32 7.31 9.35 -8.84
C TYR A 32 6.12 8.59 -8.26
N GLU A 33 6.29 7.97 -7.09
CA GLU A 33 5.23 7.18 -6.46
C GLU A 33 3.99 8.02 -6.17
N ASP A 34 4.14 9.25 -5.70
CA ASP A 34 3.01 10.15 -5.45
C ASP A 34 2.28 10.52 -6.75
N TYR A 35 3.04 10.81 -7.80
CA TYR A 35 2.49 11.09 -9.13
C TYR A 35 1.69 9.91 -9.68
N PHE A 36 2.28 8.71 -9.65
CA PHE A 36 1.63 7.52 -10.21
C PHE A 36 0.37 7.12 -9.43
N VAL A 37 0.38 7.23 -8.10
CA VAL A 37 -0.82 6.99 -7.30
C VAL A 37 -1.92 8.00 -7.66
N LYS A 38 -1.59 9.29 -7.69
CA LYS A 38 -2.56 10.32 -8.02
C LYS A 38 -3.12 10.15 -9.42
N ARG A 39 -2.27 9.96 -10.42
CA ARG A 39 -2.70 9.77 -11.80
C ARG A 39 -3.56 8.53 -11.99
N SER A 40 -3.23 7.45 -11.30
CA SER A 40 -4.03 6.23 -11.30
C SER A 40 -5.41 6.46 -10.70
N LEU A 41 -5.50 7.17 -9.59
CA LEU A 41 -6.78 7.52 -8.98
C LEU A 41 -7.63 8.42 -9.88
N ASP A 42 -7.01 9.33 -10.63
CA ASP A 42 -7.72 10.21 -11.58
C ASP A 42 -8.41 9.43 -12.70
N VAL A 43 -7.82 8.32 -13.16
CA VAL A 43 -8.38 7.51 -14.26
C VAL A 43 -9.16 6.30 -13.80
N LEU A 44 -9.12 5.99 -12.51
CA LEU A 44 -9.88 4.91 -11.91
C LEU A 44 -11.33 5.33 -11.73
N LYS A 45 -12.26 4.43 -12.03
CA LYS A 45 -13.69 4.64 -11.73
C LYS A 45 -13.93 4.72 -10.23
N ASP A 46 -14.96 5.44 -9.81
CA ASP A 46 -15.43 5.37 -8.43
C ASP A 46 -15.83 3.91 -8.10
N GLY A 47 -15.40 3.43 -6.93
CA GLY A 47 -15.51 2.01 -6.56
C GLY A 47 -14.42 1.10 -7.14
N GLY A 48 -13.58 1.61 -8.03
CA GLY A 48 -12.45 0.88 -8.61
C GLY A 48 -11.33 0.62 -7.61
N ILE A 49 -10.47 -0.33 -7.91
CA ILE A 49 -9.37 -0.80 -7.06
C ILE A 49 -8.03 -0.40 -7.66
N LEU A 50 -7.17 0.15 -6.82
CA LEU A 50 -5.75 0.39 -7.09
C LEU A 50 -4.91 -0.52 -6.21
N ALA A 51 -4.07 -1.35 -6.81
CA ALA A 51 -3.10 -2.18 -6.10
C ALA A 51 -1.69 -1.84 -6.57
N MET A 52 -0.85 -1.34 -5.68
CA MET A 52 0.52 -0.93 -6.01
C MET A 52 1.52 -1.41 -4.98
N VAL A 53 2.72 -1.69 -5.46
CA VAL A 53 3.91 -1.84 -4.62
C VAL A 53 4.56 -0.47 -4.51
N LEU A 54 4.63 0.04 -3.30
CA LEU A 54 5.11 1.40 -3.01
C LEU A 54 6.21 1.36 -1.93
N PRO A 55 7.10 2.35 -1.90
CA PRO A 55 8.02 2.46 -0.77
C PRO A 55 7.24 2.70 0.53
N SER A 56 7.70 2.12 1.63
CA SER A 56 7.03 2.26 2.94
C SER A 56 6.88 3.73 3.37
N ALA A 57 7.78 4.58 2.92
CA ALA A 57 7.70 6.02 3.17
C ALA A 57 6.45 6.66 2.57
N TRP A 58 5.87 6.08 1.50
CA TRP A 58 4.63 6.61 0.92
C TRP A 58 3.48 6.58 1.94
N LEU A 59 3.20 5.41 2.53
CA LEU A 59 2.13 5.28 3.54
C LEU A 59 2.41 6.14 4.77
N ASN A 60 3.65 6.16 5.23
CA ASN A 60 4.06 6.92 6.41
C ASN A 60 3.80 8.43 6.26
N ARG A 61 3.73 8.95 5.03
CA ARG A 61 3.44 10.36 4.74
C ARG A 61 1.95 10.67 4.61
N GLN A 62 1.06 9.67 4.55
CA GLN A 62 -0.35 9.87 4.23
C GLN A 62 -1.17 10.27 5.47
N LYS A 63 -1.06 11.54 5.84
CA LYS A 63 -1.80 12.15 6.97
C LYS A 63 -3.19 12.65 6.56
N LYS A 64 -3.40 12.91 5.28
CA LYS A 64 -4.66 13.48 4.73
C LYS A 64 -4.95 12.89 3.35
N LEU A 65 -5.15 11.59 3.27
CA LEU A 65 -5.53 10.93 2.02
C LEU A 65 -7.03 11.06 1.80
N ASN A 66 -7.40 11.59 0.65
CA ASN A 66 -8.77 11.96 0.32
C ASN A 66 -9.33 11.08 -0.81
N GLY A 67 -10.64 10.80 -0.75
CA GLY A 67 -11.36 10.13 -1.83
C GLY A 67 -11.03 8.65 -2.02
N VAL A 68 -10.43 7.99 -1.04
CA VAL A 68 -10.08 6.57 -1.08
C VAL A 68 -10.29 5.91 0.27
N GLU A 69 -10.45 4.59 0.22
CA GLU A 69 -10.41 3.72 1.38
C GLU A 69 -9.24 2.74 1.23
N ILE A 70 -8.42 2.61 2.27
CA ILE A 70 -7.43 1.55 2.32
C ILE A 70 -8.14 0.24 2.70
N THR A 71 -8.25 -0.67 1.76
CA THR A 71 -8.95 -1.95 1.97
C THR A 71 -8.03 -3.01 2.52
N ASN A 72 -6.76 -2.97 2.14
CA ASN A 72 -5.72 -3.83 2.68
C ASN A 72 -4.34 -3.24 2.40
N ALA A 73 -3.37 -3.64 3.18
CA ALA A 73 -1.97 -3.34 2.92
C ALA A 73 -1.08 -4.39 3.60
N PHE A 74 0.10 -4.62 3.03
CA PHE A 74 1.09 -5.54 3.56
C PHE A 74 2.45 -4.87 3.51
N ARG A 75 3.15 -4.84 4.64
CA ARG A 75 4.54 -4.37 4.69
C ARG A 75 5.46 -5.55 4.50
N LEU A 76 6.19 -5.54 3.41
CA LEU A 76 7.11 -6.60 3.01
C LEU A 76 8.42 -6.49 3.80
N PRO A 77 9.19 -7.59 3.91
CA PRO A 77 10.56 -7.52 4.38
C PRO A 77 11.38 -6.51 3.57
N SER A 78 12.23 -5.75 4.24
CA SER A 78 13.04 -4.72 3.60
C SER A 78 14.08 -5.37 2.68
N GLY A 79 14.31 -4.76 1.52
CA GLY A 79 15.32 -5.23 0.59
C GLY A 79 14.95 -6.48 -0.21
N VAL A 80 13.64 -6.83 -0.33
CA VAL A 80 13.20 -7.99 -1.13
C VAL A 80 13.33 -7.77 -2.63
N PHE A 81 13.45 -6.53 -3.08
CA PHE A 81 13.71 -6.20 -4.47
C PHE A 81 15.21 -5.97 -4.71
N ALA A 82 15.71 -6.52 -5.81
CA ALA A 82 17.12 -6.44 -6.16
C ALA A 82 17.65 -4.99 -6.22
N GLY A 83 18.83 -4.78 -5.65
CA GLY A 83 19.52 -3.49 -5.70
C GLY A 83 19.02 -2.44 -4.72
N THR A 84 18.11 -2.75 -3.80
CA THR A 84 17.63 -1.81 -2.81
C THR A 84 17.57 -2.40 -1.40
N LYS A 85 17.79 -1.56 -0.40
CA LYS A 85 17.53 -1.86 1.02
C LYS A 85 16.21 -1.25 1.51
N ILE A 86 15.47 -0.62 0.62
CA ILE A 86 14.26 0.13 0.94
C ILE A 86 13.16 -0.84 1.36
N GLY A 87 12.41 -0.46 2.40
CA GLY A 87 11.15 -1.10 2.76
C GLY A 87 10.07 -0.79 1.74
N THR A 88 9.28 -1.79 1.39
CA THR A 88 8.17 -1.67 0.44
C THR A 88 6.88 -2.23 1.02
N ASP A 89 5.77 -1.67 0.56
CA ASP A 89 4.43 -2.07 0.95
C ASP A 89 3.63 -2.45 -0.29
N ILE A 90 2.78 -3.47 -0.15
CA ILE A 90 1.67 -3.70 -1.08
C ILE A 90 0.49 -2.90 -0.53
N ILE A 91 -0.01 -1.94 -1.29
CA ILE A 91 -1.11 -1.06 -0.90
C ILE A 91 -2.30 -1.33 -1.82
N ILE A 92 -3.47 -1.58 -1.22
CA ILE A 92 -4.72 -1.78 -1.94
C ILE A 92 -5.71 -0.72 -1.50
N LEU A 93 -6.07 0.13 -2.44
CA LEU A 93 -7.01 1.24 -2.24
C LEU A 93 -8.27 1.02 -3.07
N LYS A 94 -9.41 1.39 -2.50
CA LYS A 94 -10.67 1.51 -3.22
C LYS A 94 -11.01 2.99 -3.38
N LYS A 95 -11.27 3.43 -4.61
CA LYS A 95 -11.70 4.80 -4.85
C LYS A 95 -13.13 4.99 -4.34
N ASP A 96 -13.31 5.96 -3.46
CA ASP A 96 -14.60 6.41 -2.97
C ASP A 96 -14.57 7.94 -2.83
N THR A 97 -15.13 8.61 -3.82
CA THR A 97 -15.12 10.07 -3.90
C THR A 97 -15.90 10.76 -2.76
N ARG A 98 -16.72 9.99 -2.02
CA ARG A 98 -17.45 10.48 -0.84
C ARG A 98 -16.62 10.46 0.44
N LYS A 99 -15.52 9.71 0.46
CA LYS A 99 -14.63 9.62 1.62
C LYS A 99 -13.93 10.95 1.86
N GLN A 100 -14.02 11.42 3.09
CA GLN A 100 -13.28 12.59 3.54
C GLN A 100 -11.80 12.26 3.78
N ALA A 101 -10.98 13.29 3.90
CA ALA A 101 -9.56 13.15 4.20
C ALA A 101 -9.35 12.37 5.50
N GLN A 102 -8.46 11.40 5.47
CA GLN A 102 -8.14 10.53 6.59
C GLN A 102 -6.64 10.33 6.72
N ASP A 103 -6.20 10.07 7.94
CA ASP A 103 -4.83 9.69 8.25
C ASP A 103 -4.70 8.16 8.20
N ILE A 104 -3.98 7.65 7.21
CA ILE A 104 -3.69 6.22 7.09
C ILE A 104 -2.25 5.87 7.47
N SER A 105 -1.46 6.84 7.91
CA SER A 105 -0.04 6.65 8.23
C SER A 105 0.21 5.64 9.36
N GLU A 106 -0.76 5.44 10.22
CA GLU A 106 -0.71 4.50 11.36
C GLU A 106 -1.34 3.12 11.04
N TYR A 107 -1.57 2.81 9.77
CA TYR A 107 -2.22 1.55 9.38
C TYR A 107 -1.51 0.32 9.96
N PHE A 108 -0.20 0.23 9.87
CA PHE A 108 0.57 -0.92 10.35
C PHE A 108 0.73 -0.96 11.87
N THR A 109 0.59 0.17 12.55
CA THR A 109 0.51 0.20 14.01
C THR A 109 -0.78 -0.44 14.52
N ARG A 110 -1.87 -0.23 13.79
CA ARG A 110 -3.19 -0.81 14.09
C ARG A 110 -3.38 -2.22 13.54
N ASN A 111 -2.63 -2.60 12.53
CA ASN A 111 -2.71 -3.89 11.84
C ASN A 111 -1.34 -4.56 11.82
N LYS A 112 -0.85 -4.94 13.00
CA LYS A 112 0.49 -5.52 13.18
C LYS A 112 0.69 -6.83 12.43
N ASP A 113 -0.37 -7.60 12.25
CA ASP A 113 -0.39 -8.85 11.48
C ASP A 113 -0.14 -8.65 9.97
N ARG A 114 -0.25 -7.41 9.49
CA ARG A 114 0.06 -7.04 8.11
C ARG A 114 1.53 -6.66 7.88
N VAL A 115 2.34 -6.61 8.93
CA VAL A 115 3.80 -6.49 8.82
C VAL A 115 4.36 -7.92 8.67
N LEU A 116 4.92 -8.23 7.51
CA LEU A 116 5.28 -9.59 7.10
C LEU A 116 6.74 -9.91 7.39
N GLY A 117 7.12 -9.78 8.64
CA GLY A 117 8.46 -10.05 9.15
C GLY A 117 8.65 -9.49 10.54
N GLU A 118 9.88 -9.50 10.99
CA GLU A 118 10.27 -9.01 12.32
C GLU A 118 10.80 -7.58 12.21
N ILE A 119 10.25 -6.67 13.02
CA ILE A 119 10.73 -5.29 13.09
C ILE A 119 12.03 -5.27 13.90
N LYS A 120 13.11 -4.81 13.26
CA LYS A 120 14.44 -4.65 13.84
C LYS A 120 14.96 -3.24 13.62
N GLU A 121 16.02 -2.90 14.34
CA GLU A 121 16.72 -1.63 14.22
C GLU A 121 18.12 -1.84 13.63
N ARG A 122 18.57 -0.91 12.83
CA ARG A 122 19.93 -0.86 12.30
C ARG A 122 20.42 0.58 12.16
N SER A 123 21.71 0.77 12.13
CA SER A 123 22.33 2.04 11.78
C SER A 123 22.33 2.22 10.26
N ASN A 124 21.86 3.36 9.78
CA ASN A 124 21.92 3.69 8.37
C ASN A 124 23.29 4.29 7.98
N GLN A 125 23.47 4.59 6.69
CA GLN A 125 24.73 5.17 6.18
C GLN A 125 25.12 6.52 6.78
N PHE A 126 24.20 7.21 7.46
CA PHE A 126 24.41 8.47 8.15
C PHE A 126 24.62 8.30 9.67
N GLY A 127 24.76 7.06 10.16
CA GLY A 127 24.89 6.76 11.57
C GLY A 127 23.62 6.91 12.39
N ARG A 128 22.47 7.08 11.77
CA ARG A 128 21.17 7.18 12.44
C ARG A 128 20.53 5.81 12.54
N MET A 129 19.87 5.55 13.67
CA MET A 129 19.08 4.33 13.83
C MET A 129 17.81 4.41 12.99
N GLU A 130 17.54 3.36 12.25
CA GLU A 130 16.31 3.18 11.47
C GLU A 130 15.69 1.81 11.73
N THR A 131 14.40 1.73 11.67
CA THR A 131 13.69 0.45 11.72
C THR A 131 13.62 -0.17 10.34
N TYR A 132 13.66 -1.50 10.28
CA TYR A 132 13.45 -2.25 9.05
C TYR A 132 12.70 -3.55 9.35
N VAL A 133 12.14 -4.17 8.34
CA VAL A 133 11.46 -5.45 8.47
C VAL A 133 12.42 -6.55 8.02
N TYR A 134 12.78 -7.43 8.96
CA TYR A 134 13.61 -8.60 8.70
C TYR A 134 12.74 -9.78 8.29
N GLY A 135 13.11 -10.44 7.21
CA GLY A 135 12.42 -11.61 6.69
C GLY A 135 12.76 -11.86 5.23
N ASN A 136 12.04 -12.78 4.62
CA ASN A 136 12.18 -13.10 3.22
C ASN A 136 10.82 -13.09 2.49
N LEU A 137 10.87 -12.97 1.17
CA LEU A 137 9.66 -12.82 0.35
C LEU A 137 8.81 -14.09 0.37
N ASP A 138 9.40 -15.27 0.37
CA ASP A 138 8.65 -16.53 0.33
C ASP A 138 7.78 -16.70 1.58
N ASP A 139 8.33 -16.44 2.76
CA ASP A 139 7.58 -16.47 4.02
C ASP A 139 6.48 -15.38 4.05
N ALA A 140 6.78 -14.20 3.52
CA ALA A 140 5.80 -13.11 3.42
C ALA A 140 4.62 -13.52 2.53
N LEU A 141 4.86 -14.11 1.37
CA LEU A 141 3.80 -14.59 0.46
C LEU A 141 2.95 -15.69 1.11
N LEU A 142 3.58 -16.62 1.85
CA LEU A 142 2.85 -17.64 2.62
C LEU A 142 1.95 -17.01 3.69
N GLN A 143 2.40 -15.97 4.34
CA GLN A 143 1.60 -15.26 5.34
C GLN A 143 0.40 -14.52 4.71
N ILE A 144 0.57 -13.92 3.54
CA ILE A 144 -0.54 -13.33 2.77
C ILE A 144 -1.59 -14.41 2.45
N GLU A 145 -1.16 -15.58 2.01
CA GLU A 145 -2.07 -16.71 1.74
C GLU A 145 -2.84 -17.15 2.98
N LYS A 146 -2.20 -17.23 4.14
CA LYS A 146 -2.85 -17.56 5.41
C LYS A 146 -3.91 -16.53 5.79
N ILE A 147 -3.61 -15.24 5.68
CA ILE A 147 -4.54 -14.15 5.96
C ILE A 147 -5.76 -14.24 5.03
N ARG A 148 -5.54 -14.50 3.74
CA ARG A 148 -6.61 -14.68 2.76
C ARG A 148 -7.50 -15.87 3.09
N SER A 149 -6.91 -17.00 3.46
CA SER A 149 -7.62 -18.22 3.82
C SER A 149 -8.46 -18.04 5.09
N GLN A 150 -7.94 -17.37 6.11
CA GLN A 150 -8.68 -17.04 7.33
C GLN A 150 -9.91 -16.19 7.05
N LYS A 151 -9.79 -15.12 6.26
CA LYS A 151 -10.93 -14.30 5.84
C LYS A 151 -12.00 -15.09 5.10
N ASN A 152 -11.60 -16.02 4.23
CA ASN A 152 -12.54 -16.86 3.52
C ASN A 152 -13.27 -17.81 4.47
N THR A 153 -12.57 -18.39 5.43
CA THR A 153 -13.15 -19.28 6.45
C THR A 153 -14.15 -18.54 7.33
N GLU A 154 -13.81 -17.36 7.80
CA GLU A 154 -14.70 -16.50 8.58
C GLU A 154 -15.97 -16.13 7.78
N ARG A 155 -15.80 -15.76 6.51
CA ARG A 155 -16.92 -15.43 5.63
C ARG A 155 -17.86 -16.60 5.41
N ILE A 156 -17.32 -17.79 5.22
CA ILE A 156 -18.11 -19.04 5.09
C ILE A 156 -18.79 -19.35 6.42
N GLY A 157 -18.11 -19.25 7.54
CA GLY A 157 -18.66 -19.45 8.87
C GLY A 157 -19.86 -18.52 9.14
N ASN A 158 -19.72 -17.24 8.85
CA ASN A 158 -20.79 -16.27 9.00
C ASN A 158 -21.99 -16.59 8.09
N LEU A 159 -21.75 -17.02 6.85
CA LEU A 159 -22.81 -17.46 5.94
C LEU A 159 -23.57 -18.68 6.50
N PHE A 160 -22.88 -19.64 7.10
CA PHE A 160 -23.50 -20.79 7.75
C PHE A 160 -24.32 -20.38 8.98
N GLU A 161 -23.80 -19.49 9.81
CA GLU A 161 -24.52 -18.94 10.97
C GLU A 161 -25.81 -18.25 10.52
N ASP A 162 -25.73 -17.40 9.49
CA ASP A 162 -26.89 -16.69 8.92
C ASP A 162 -27.95 -17.66 8.35
N LEU A 163 -27.52 -18.79 7.76
CA LEU A 163 -28.43 -19.79 7.21
C LEU A 163 -29.18 -20.59 8.28
N PHE A 164 -28.61 -20.74 9.47
CA PHE A 164 -29.17 -21.52 10.57
C PHE A 164 -29.66 -20.68 11.75
N ALA A 165 -29.56 -19.35 11.65
CA ALA A 165 -30.15 -18.43 12.63
C ALA A 165 -31.67 -18.42 12.49
N ASP A 166 -32.39 -18.70 13.57
CA ASP A 166 -33.86 -18.60 13.64
C ASP A 166 -34.32 -17.15 13.73
#